data_b53424fc957f19df6b1bb4462ba4c29a
#
_entry.id   b53424fc957f19df6b1bb4462ba4c29a
#
_cell.length_a   1.000
_cell.length_b   1.000
_cell.length_c   1.000
_cell.angle_alpha   90.00
_cell.angle_beta   90.00
_cell.angle_gamma   90.00
#
_symmetry.space_group_name_H-M   'P 1'
#
loop_
_entity.id
_entity.type
_entity.pdbx_description
1 polymer ?
#
loop_
_entity_poly.entity_id
_entity_poly.type
_entity_poly.pdbx_seq_one_letter_code
_entity_poly.pdbx_strand_id
1 'polypeptide(L)'
;VARLSPVPPSRACALVTLALCCTAPGAMAGESYVKVGLPGIVVGYAHSVNDQLGLRVDAGTTGNTQRDRTESGVPYRASAKYNRVGLFGDYHPFGGRFRLTAGLTINDASVKLDSRFDGVTPVTINETTITPTAADYFKAHVKIPRLTPYFGIGWGHQPRETGFGFVADIGVSIGKAK
;
A
#
# COMPACT_ATOMS: atom_id res chain seq x y z
N VAL A 1 -30.74 -2.16 -21.32
CA VAL A 1 -30.14 -1.16 -20.42
C VAL A 1 -30.26 -1.70 -19.00
N ALA A 2 -29.28 -2.46 -18.55
CA ALA A 2 -29.23 -2.96 -17.19
C ALA A 2 -28.80 -1.81 -16.26
N ARG A 3 -29.68 -1.40 -15.35
CA ARG A 3 -29.34 -0.50 -14.26
C ARG A 3 -28.57 -1.29 -13.22
N LEU A 4 -27.28 -1.02 -13.12
CA LEU A 4 -26.48 -1.45 -11.98
C LEU A 4 -26.92 -0.65 -10.76
N SER A 5 -27.39 -1.35 -9.73
CA SER A 5 -27.70 -0.77 -8.43
C SER A 5 -26.44 -0.15 -7.82
N PRO A 6 -26.52 1.00 -7.15
CA PRO A 6 -25.36 1.61 -6.52
C PRO A 6 -24.83 0.73 -5.40
N VAL A 7 -23.58 0.35 -5.49
CA VAL A 7 -22.83 -0.32 -4.42
C VAL A 7 -22.76 0.63 -3.21
N PRO A 8 -23.10 0.19 -2.00
CA PRO A 8 -23.10 1.03 -0.82
C PRO A 8 -21.68 1.52 -0.52
N PRO A 9 -21.48 2.83 -0.21
CA PRO A 9 -20.17 3.40 0.03
C PRO A 9 -19.76 3.19 1.49
N SER A 10 -19.25 2.01 1.85
CA SER A 10 -18.59 1.86 3.13
C SER A 10 -17.87 0.51 3.28
N ARG A 11 -16.74 0.38 2.60
CA ARG A 11 -15.73 -0.55 3.09
C ARG A 11 -14.45 0.24 3.29
N ALA A 12 -14.05 0.42 4.56
CA ALA A 12 -12.73 0.90 4.90
C ALA A 12 -11.72 -0.08 4.32
N CYS A 13 -10.93 0.37 3.35
CA CYS A 13 -9.86 -0.44 2.79
C CYS A 13 -8.70 -0.40 3.79
N ALA A 14 -8.54 -1.43 4.59
CA ALA A 14 -7.37 -1.61 5.45
C ALA A 14 -6.25 -2.23 4.60
N LEU A 15 -5.24 -1.44 4.28
CA LEU A 15 -4.01 -1.94 3.68
C LEU A 15 -3.08 -2.38 4.81
N VAL A 16 -2.87 -3.68 4.94
CA VAL A 16 -1.87 -4.25 5.84
C VAL A 16 -0.52 -4.24 5.14
N THR A 17 0.44 -3.51 5.70
CA THR A 17 1.80 -3.43 5.17
C THR A 17 2.73 -4.25 6.05
N LEU A 18 3.36 -5.27 5.48
CA LEU A 18 4.48 -5.99 6.08
C LEU A 18 5.77 -5.54 5.38
N ALA A 19 6.72 -5.00 6.12
CA ALA A 19 7.98 -4.51 5.57
C ALA A 19 9.18 -5.08 6.32
N LEU A 20 10.17 -5.54 5.56
CA LEU A 20 11.44 -6.10 6.03
C LEU A 20 12.58 -5.16 5.61
N CYS A 21 13.50 -4.83 6.50
CA CYS A 21 14.51 -3.79 6.26
C CYS A 21 15.92 -4.14 6.75
N CYS A 22 16.91 -3.56 6.04
CA CYS A 22 18.30 -3.44 6.49
C CYS A 22 18.62 -1.97 6.76
N THR A 23 19.30 -1.66 7.88
CA THR A 23 19.71 -0.32 8.27
C THR A 23 21.22 -0.14 8.15
N ALA A 24 21.66 1.06 7.79
CA ALA A 24 23.07 1.42 7.73
C ALA A 24 23.46 2.25 8.97
N PRO A 25 24.66 2.06 9.54
CA PRO A 25 25.11 2.81 10.71
C PRO A 25 25.41 4.28 10.36
N GLY A 26 24.80 5.18 11.10
CA GLY A 26 25.09 6.61 11.08
C GLY A 26 25.41 7.10 12.49
N ALA A 27 26.45 7.92 12.64
CA ALA A 27 26.99 8.39 13.94
C ALA A 27 26.16 9.51 14.61
N MET A 28 24.90 9.72 14.22
CA MET A 28 24.01 10.72 14.81
C MET A 28 22.72 9.99 15.26
N ALA A 29 21.93 10.64 16.13
CA ALA A 29 20.65 10.12 16.65
C ALA A 29 19.60 9.74 15.58
N GLY A 30 20.01 9.54 14.35
CA GLY A 30 19.20 9.23 13.17
C GLY A 30 19.72 8.04 12.38
N GLU A 31 18.80 7.30 11.80
CA GLU A 31 19.02 6.06 11.07
C GLU A 31 18.35 6.12 9.70
N SER A 32 19.14 5.92 8.63
CA SER A 32 18.61 5.74 7.28
C SER A 32 18.30 4.27 7.05
N TYR A 33 17.17 3.96 6.41
CA TYR A 33 16.74 2.59 6.19
C TYR A 33 16.11 2.38 4.82
N VAL A 34 16.14 1.14 4.38
CA VAL A 34 15.43 0.66 3.18
C VAL A 34 14.54 -0.50 3.60
N LYS A 35 13.29 -0.51 3.17
CA LYS A 35 12.33 -1.58 3.42
C LYS A 35 11.79 -2.12 2.11
N VAL A 36 11.41 -3.40 2.12
CA VAL A 36 10.65 -4.04 1.04
C VAL A 36 9.33 -4.53 1.60
N GLY A 37 8.23 -4.21 0.95
CA GLY A 37 6.90 -4.60 1.39
C GLY A 37 5.81 -3.92 0.56
N LEU A 38 4.67 -3.61 1.17
CA LEU A 38 3.68 -2.73 0.54
C LEU A 38 3.92 -1.29 1.02
N PRO A 39 4.21 -0.36 0.14
CA PRO A 39 4.04 -0.32 -1.31
C PRO A 39 5.29 -0.64 -2.16
N GLY A 40 5.98 -1.71 -1.95
CA GLY A 40 7.17 -2.06 -2.73
C GLY A 40 8.46 -1.68 -2.02
N ILE A 41 9.33 -0.88 -2.64
CA ILE A 41 10.56 -0.39 -2.02
C ILE A 41 10.26 0.92 -1.30
N VAL A 42 10.69 1.00 -0.05
CA VAL A 42 10.54 2.18 0.80
C VAL A 42 11.90 2.57 1.32
N VAL A 43 12.24 3.84 1.20
CA VAL A 43 13.42 4.45 1.80
C VAL A 43 12.99 5.45 2.84
N GLY A 44 13.71 5.57 3.93
CA GLY A 44 13.33 6.48 5.00
C GLY A 44 14.46 6.84 5.94
N TYR A 45 14.13 7.75 6.82
CA TYR A 45 15.00 8.24 7.87
C TYR A 45 14.21 8.28 9.18
N ALA A 46 14.77 7.70 10.23
CA ALA A 46 14.24 7.71 11.58
C ALA A 46 15.17 8.52 12.48
N HIS A 47 14.61 9.39 13.30
CA HIS A 47 15.31 10.20 14.27
C HIS A 47 14.73 9.98 15.67
N SER A 48 15.57 9.66 16.61
CA SER A 48 15.16 9.48 18.01
C SER A 48 15.17 10.82 18.73
N VAL A 49 14.00 11.19 19.24
CA VAL A 49 13.81 12.40 20.04
C VAL A 49 14.26 12.14 21.49
N ASN A 50 13.91 10.97 22.02
CA ASN A 50 14.32 10.47 23.31
C ASN A 50 14.26 8.93 23.34
N ASP A 51 14.45 8.31 24.52
CA ASP A 51 14.48 6.85 24.67
C ASP A 51 13.16 6.14 24.31
N GLN A 52 12.06 6.87 24.29
CA GLN A 52 10.73 6.33 24.05
C GLN A 52 10.05 6.90 22.80
N LEU A 53 10.52 8.04 22.29
CA LEU A 53 9.89 8.73 21.17
C LEU A 53 10.85 8.89 20.00
N GLY A 54 10.38 8.55 18.82
CA GLY A 54 11.05 8.75 17.54
C GLY A 54 10.15 9.45 16.53
N LEU A 55 10.78 10.13 15.59
CA LEU A 55 10.13 10.68 14.39
C LEU A 55 10.71 9.97 13.17
N ARG A 56 9.86 9.69 12.20
CA ARG A 56 10.26 8.98 11.00
C ARG A 56 9.57 9.55 9.77
N VAL A 57 10.35 9.69 8.71
CA VAL A 57 9.85 10.05 7.38
C VAL A 57 10.24 8.96 6.40
N ASP A 58 9.32 8.56 5.54
CA ASP A 58 9.63 7.60 4.49
C ASP A 58 8.94 7.93 3.16
N ALA A 59 9.54 7.43 2.08
CA ALA A 59 8.98 7.46 0.75
C ALA A 59 9.05 6.06 0.13
N GLY A 60 7.96 5.63 -0.49
CA GLY A 60 7.86 4.30 -1.06
C GLY A 60 7.16 4.28 -2.40
N THR A 61 7.55 3.33 -3.23
CA THR A 61 6.98 3.14 -4.57
C THR A 61 6.91 1.66 -4.98
N THR A 62 5.84 1.29 -5.69
CA THR A 62 5.78 0.02 -6.45
C THR A 62 6.22 0.20 -7.90
N GLY A 63 6.51 1.45 -8.33
CA GLY A 63 6.61 1.76 -9.74
C GLY A 63 5.25 1.66 -10.45
N ASN A 64 5.30 1.54 -11.77
CA ASN A 64 4.12 1.29 -12.60
C ASN A 64 4.14 -0.18 -13.03
N THR A 65 3.32 -1.00 -12.37
CA THR A 65 3.22 -2.43 -12.67
C THR A 65 2.02 -2.65 -13.58
N GLN A 66 2.28 -3.23 -14.76
CA GLN A 66 1.24 -3.65 -15.70
C GLN A 66 1.30 -5.17 -15.83
N ARG A 67 0.15 -5.81 -15.76
CA ARG A 67 0.01 -7.25 -15.98
C ARG A 67 -1.18 -7.50 -16.90
N ASP A 68 -0.90 -8.19 -17.99
CA ASP A 68 -1.93 -8.73 -18.87
C ASP A 68 -2.23 -10.16 -18.41
N ARG A 69 -3.50 -10.45 -18.21
CA ARG A 69 -3.98 -11.79 -17.85
C ARG A 69 -5.24 -12.11 -18.64
N THR A 70 -5.43 -13.39 -18.89
CA THR A 70 -6.67 -13.93 -19.46
C THR A 70 -7.28 -14.84 -18.42
N GLU A 71 -8.51 -14.56 -18.02
CA GLU A 71 -9.25 -15.38 -17.07
C GLU A 71 -10.63 -15.68 -17.66
N SER A 72 -10.99 -16.97 -17.69
CA SER A 72 -12.21 -17.46 -18.32
C SER A 72 -12.40 -16.98 -19.77
N GLY A 73 -11.28 -16.90 -20.53
CA GLY A 73 -11.30 -16.46 -21.93
C GLY A 73 -11.33 -14.94 -22.14
N VAL A 74 -11.44 -14.15 -21.08
CA VAL A 74 -11.49 -12.69 -21.17
C VAL A 74 -10.10 -12.09 -20.91
N PRO A 75 -9.51 -11.40 -21.89
CA PRO A 75 -8.26 -10.69 -21.68
C PRO A 75 -8.51 -9.41 -20.87
N TYR A 76 -7.75 -9.21 -19.80
CA TYR A 76 -7.76 -7.97 -19.04
C TYR A 76 -6.36 -7.46 -18.76
N ARG A 77 -6.25 -6.14 -18.75
CA ARG A 77 -5.04 -5.43 -18.39
C ARG A 77 -5.24 -4.77 -17.03
N ALA A 78 -4.45 -5.21 -16.05
CA ALA A 78 -4.39 -4.59 -14.74
C ALA A 78 -3.16 -3.68 -14.69
N SER A 79 -3.37 -2.42 -14.34
CA SER A 79 -2.31 -1.45 -14.10
C SER A 79 -2.44 -0.93 -12.69
N ALA A 80 -1.37 -1.06 -11.91
CA ALA A 80 -1.30 -0.58 -10.55
C ALA A 80 -0.10 0.36 -10.38
N LYS A 81 -0.34 1.54 -9.84
CA LYS A 81 0.67 2.50 -9.43
C LYS A 81 0.43 2.84 -7.98
N TYR A 82 1.47 2.80 -7.18
CA TYR A 82 1.40 3.23 -5.78
C TYR A 82 2.68 3.94 -5.39
N ASN A 83 2.57 5.22 -5.06
CA ASN A 83 3.61 6.03 -4.45
C ASN A 83 3.10 6.56 -3.12
N ARG A 84 3.95 6.59 -2.12
CA ARG A 84 3.61 7.05 -0.78
C ARG A 84 4.75 7.87 -0.20
N VAL A 85 4.40 8.94 0.50
CA VAL A 85 5.28 9.63 1.45
C VAL A 85 4.57 9.62 2.80
N GLY A 86 5.30 9.28 3.86
CA GLY A 86 4.76 9.19 5.22
C GLY A 86 5.58 9.97 6.23
N LEU A 87 4.87 10.53 7.22
CA LEU A 87 5.45 11.10 8.43
C LEU A 87 4.84 10.38 9.63
N PHE A 88 5.68 9.86 10.50
CA PHE A 88 5.28 8.99 11.60
C PHE A 88 5.93 9.42 12.91
N GLY A 89 5.19 9.25 14.00
CA GLY A 89 5.69 9.20 15.36
C GLY A 89 5.75 7.74 15.82
N ASP A 90 6.88 7.34 16.32
CA ASP A 90 7.13 6.01 16.86
C ASP A 90 7.25 6.13 18.39
N TYR A 91 6.45 5.33 19.12
CA TYR A 91 6.48 5.27 20.58
C TYR A 91 6.96 3.90 21.04
N HIS A 92 8.01 3.87 21.86
CA HIS A 92 8.61 2.65 22.40
C HIS A 92 8.20 2.48 23.88
N PRO A 93 7.09 1.81 24.18
CA PRO A 93 6.52 1.74 25.53
C PRO A 93 7.45 1.08 26.56
N PHE A 94 8.32 0.21 26.08
CA PHE A 94 9.24 -0.56 26.94
C PHE A 94 10.71 -0.11 26.79
N GLY A 95 10.99 0.99 26.08
CA GLY A 95 12.36 1.44 25.78
C GLY A 95 13.17 0.44 24.94
N GLY A 96 12.52 -0.59 24.39
CA GLY A 96 13.11 -1.64 23.57
C GLY A 96 12.80 -1.49 22.07
N ARG A 97 12.95 -2.59 21.32
CA ARG A 97 12.74 -2.61 19.86
C ARG A 97 11.27 -2.59 19.44
N PHE A 98 10.35 -2.93 20.33
CA PHE A 98 8.92 -2.87 20.05
C PHE A 98 8.44 -1.42 20.04
N ARG A 99 7.65 -1.07 19.03
CA ARG A 99 7.09 0.27 18.90
C ARG A 99 5.64 0.28 18.44
N LEU A 100 4.94 1.31 18.86
CA LEU A 100 3.65 1.74 18.35
C LEU A 100 3.89 2.91 17.40
N THR A 101 3.29 2.87 16.24
CA THR A 101 3.48 3.89 15.19
C THR A 101 2.14 4.54 14.89
N ALA A 102 2.13 5.88 14.88
CA ALA A 102 1.01 6.66 14.38
C ALA A 102 1.55 7.73 13.42
N GLY A 103 0.79 8.04 12.37
CA GLY A 103 1.26 9.00 11.39
C GLY A 103 0.26 9.39 10.32
N LEU A 104 0.76 10.15 9.36
CA LEU A 104 0.02 10.58 8.18
C LEU A 104 0.77 10.14 6.92
N THR A 105 0.03 9.66 5.95
CA THR A 105 0.60 9.28 4.65
C THR A 105 -0.08 10.05 3.53
N ILE A 106 0.74 10.54 2.60
CA ILE A 106 0.31 11.13 1.34
C ILE A 106 0.51 10.07 0.26
N ASN A 107 -0.58 9.67 -0.38
CA ASN A 107 -0.61 8.59 -1.35
C ASN A 107 -0.95 9.12 -2.74
N ASP A 108 -0.22 8.64 -3.75
CA ASP A 108 -0.60 8.70 -5.15
C ASP A 108 -0.74 7.26 -5.65
N ALA A 109 -1.94 6.73 -5.47
CA ALA A 109 -2.22 5.35 -5.75
C ALA A 109 -3.47 5.23 -6.65
N SER A 110 -3.33 4.44 -7.69
CA SER A 110 -4.40 4.14 -8.62
C SER A 110 -4.30 2.71 -9.12
N VAL A 111 -5.45 2.06 -9.16
CA VAL A 111 -5.60 0.76 -9.81
C VAL A 111 -6.56 0.94 -10.96
N LYS A 112 -6.13 0.58 -12.17
CA LYS A 112 -6.93 0.57 -13.38
C LYS A 112 -7.06 -0.86 -13.85
N LEU A 113 -8.29 -1.25 -14.12
CA LEU A 113 -8.62 -2.51 -14.74
C LEU A 113 -9.34 -2.21 -16.05
N ASP A 114 -8.72 -2.58 -17.15
CA ASP A 114 -9.28 -2.43 -18.49
C ASP A 114 -9.46 -3.83 -19.08
N SER A 115 -10.70 -4.17 -19.47
CA SER A 115 -11.00 -5.37 -20.22
C SER A 115 -11.72 -5.02 -21.50
N ARG A 116 -11.34 -5.68 -22.59
CA ARG A 116 -12.03 -5.63 -23.88
C ARG A 116 -12.50 -7.03 -24.23
N PHE A 117 -13.74 -7.12 -24.64
CA PHE A 117 -14.31 -8.38 -25.09
C PHE A 117 -14.03 -8.58 -26.60
N ASP A 118 -13.85 -9.82 -27.01
CA ASP A 118 -13.56 -10.19 -28.41
C ASP A 118 -14.83 -10.36 -29.25
N GLY A 119 -15.99 -10.34 -28.62
CA GLY A 119 -17.28 -10.51 -29.28
C GLY A 119 -17.66 -11.97 -29.54
N VAL A 120 -16.82 -12.92 -29.13
CA VAL A 120 -17.00 -14.36 -29.44
C VAL A 120 -17.01 -15.20 -28.16
N THR A 121 -16.19 -14.84 -27.19
CA THR A 121 -16.01 -15.63 -25.96
C THR A 121 -17.16 -15.41 -24.98
N PRO A 122 -17.96 -16.44 -24.63
CA PRO A 122 -19.01 -16.29 -23.63
C PRO A 122 -18.41 -16.10 -22.23
N VAL A 123 -19.01 -15.19 -21.47
CA VAL A 123 -18.62 -14.87 -20.08
C VAL A 123 -19.74 -15.28 -19.14
N THR A 124 -19.42 -16.07 -18.13
CA THR A 124 -20.39 -16.48 -17.12
C THR A 124 -20.25 -15.62 -15.87
N ILE A 125 -21.31 -14.92 -15.50
CA ILE A 125 -21.38 -14.10 -14.29
C ILE A 125 -22.61 -14.56 -13.50
N ASN A 126 -22.42 -14.99 -12.25
CA ASN A 126 -23.51 -15.47 -11.38
C ASN A 126 -24.42 -16.48 -12.09
N GLU A 127 -23.87 -17.55 -12.67
CA GLU A 127 -24.57 -18.62 -13.37
C GLU A 127 -25.29 -18.19 -14.69
N THR A 128 -25.20 -16.92 -15.05
CA THR A 128 -25.72 -16.42 -16.32
C THR A 128 -24.60 -16.27 -17.34
N THR A 129 -24.68 -17.02 -18.43
CA THR A 129 -23.71 -16.92 -19.54
C THR A 129 -24.21 -15.89 -20.55
N ILE A 130 -23.41 -14.88 -20.79
CA ILE A 130 -23.66 -13.85 -21.80
C ILE A 130 -22.49 -13.84 -22.79
N THR A 131 -22.76 -13.55 -24.04
CA THR A 131 -21.71 -13.29 -25.04
C THR A 131 -21.67 -11.78 -25.29
N PRO A 132 -20.69 -11.07 -24.67
CA PRO A 132 -20.54 -9.63 -24.91
C PRO A 132 -20.14 -9.38 -26.37
N THR A 133 -20.48 -8.23 -26.88
CA THR A 133 -20.03 -7.82 -28.22
C THR A 133 -18.62 -7.25 -28.17
N ALA A 134 -17.91 -7.18 -29.32
CA ALA A 134 -16.60 -6.54 -29.41
C ALA A 134 -16.62 -5.02 -29.10
N ALA A 135 -17.81 -4.42 -29.05
CA ALA A 135 -17.99 -3.03 -28.63
C ALA A 135 -18.10 -2.87 -27.11
N ASP A 136 -18.34 -3.97 -26.37
CA ASP A 136 -18.45 -3.94 -24.93
C ASP A 136 -17.06 -3.87 -24.29
N TYR A 137 -16.95 -3.07 -23.25
CA TYR A 137 -15.73 -2.96 -22.45
C TYR A 137 -16.06 -2.77 -20.98
N PHE A 138 -15.18 -3.25 -20.14
CA PHE A 138 -15.22 -3.00 -18.70
C PHE A 138 -14.02 -2.17 -18.28
N LYS A 139 -14.28 -1.06 -17.59
CA LYS A 139 -13.24 -0.22 -16.99
C LYS A 139 -13.57 0.02 -15.54
N ALA A 140 -12.63 -0.33 -14.67
CA ALA A 140 -12.69 0.04 -13.26
C ALA A 140 -11.48 0.90 -12.92
N HIS A 141 -11.73 2.01 -12.24
CA HIS A 141 -10.68 2.90 -11.77
C HIS A 141 -10.91 3.20 -10.29
N VAL A 142 -10.02 2.70 -9.45
CA VAL A 142 -10.06 2.93 -8.00
C VAL A 142 -8.94 3.87 -7.63
N LYS A 143 -9.28 4.97 -6.97
CA LYS A 143 -8.33 5.92 -6.41
C LYS A 143 -8.32 5.81 -4.88
N ILE A 144 -7.14 5.70 -4.31
CA ILE A 144 -6.93 5.77 -2.86
C ILE A 144 -6.85 7.25 -2.45
N PRO A 145 -7.43 7.64 -1.30
CA PRO A 145 -7.34 9.01 -0.80
C PRO A 145 -5.89 9.50 -0.68
N ARG A 146 -5.66 10.74 -1.05
CA ARG A 146 -4.33 11.33 -1.02
C ARG A 146 -3.74 11.37 0.39
N LEU A 147 -4.54 11.76 1.38
CA LEU A 147 -4.11 11.86 2.76
C LEU A 147 -4.84 10.81 3.59
N THR A 148 -4.08 9.96 4.27
CA THR A 148 -4.63 8.93 5.15
C THR A 148 -3.88 8.87 6.47
N PRO A 149 -4.59 8.79 7.62
CA PRO A 149 -3.98 8.43 8.88
C PRO A 149 -3.48 6.98 8.82
N TYR A 150 -2.35 6.76 9.48
CA TYR A 150 -1.70 5.47 9.60
C TYR A 150 -1.52 5.10 11.06
N PHE A 151 -1.80 3.84 11.39
CA PHE A 151 -1.52 3.25 12.70
C PHE A 151 -0.86 1.89 12.49
N GLY A 152 0.15 1.59 13.31
CA GLY A 152 0.87 0.35 13.16
C GLY A 152 1.63 -0.03 14.42
N ILE A 153 2.18 -1.23 14.35
CA ILE A 153 3.14 -1.77 15.30
C ILE A 153 4.40 -2.15 14.54
N GLY A 154 5.54 -2.04 15.18
CA GLY A 154 6.80 -2.36 14.56
C GLY A 154 7.83 -2.90 15.53
N TRP A 155 8.91 -3.40 14.96
CA TRP A 155 10.07 -3.89 15.66
C TRP A 155 11.33 -3.29 15.03
N GLY A 156 12.27 -2.79 15.83
CA GLY A 156 13.49 -2.12 15.37
C GLY A 156 13.42 -0.59 15.47
N HIS A 157 14.37 0.12 14.84
CA HIS A 157 14.59 1.56 14.97
C HIS A 157 14.86 2.01 16.42
N GLN A 158 15.67 1.21 17.14
CA GLN A 158 16.03 1.54 18.50
C GLN A 158 17.09 2.64 18.52
N PRO A 159 16.88 3.73 19.27
CA PRO A 159 17.73 4.93 19.23
C PRO A 159 19.18 4.76 19.65
N ARG A 160 19.52 3.66 20.32
CA ARG A 160 20.80 3.47 21.02
C ARG A 160 21.77 2.50 20.38
N GLU A 161 21.35 1.77 19.34
CA GLU A 161 22.21 0.77 18.70
C GLU A 161 22.74 1.29 17.37
N THR A 162 24.05 1.40 17.26
CA THR A 162 24.74 1.67 15.98
C THR A 162 25.03 0.33 15.31
N GLY A 163 24.68 0.18 14.04
CA GLY A 163 24.96 -1.04 13.28
C GLY A 163 23.85 -1.42 12.32
N PHE A 164 24.00 -2.60 11.72
CA PHE A 164 22.95 -3.20 10.90
C PHE A 164 21.86 -3.77 11.81
N GLY A 165 20.63 -3.34 11.61
CA GLY A 165 19.46 -3.79 12.35
C GLY A 165 18.39 -4.35 11.45
N PHE A 166 17.56 -5.22 12.01
CA PHE A 166 16.37 -5.73 11.37
C PHE A 166 15.16 -4.92 11.82
N VAL A 167 14.35 -4.52 10.85
CA VAL A 167 13.14 -3.73 11.09
C VAL A 167 11.94 -4.39 10.44
N ALA A 168 10.86 -4.52 11.17
CA ALA A 168 9.58 -5.02 10.69
C ALA A 168 8.45 -4.09 11.12
N ASP A 169 7.50 -3.85 10.20
CA ASP A 169 6.32 -3.02 10.43
C ASP A 169 5.06 -3.71 9.93
N ILE A 170 4.02 -3.67 10.74
CA ILE A 170 2.66 -4.00 10.33
C ILE A 170 1.76 -2.82 10.69
N GLY A 171 0.98 -2.33 9.74
CA GLY A 171 0.08 -1.23 10.01
C GLY A 171 -1.03 -1.08 8.98
N VAL A 172 -1.96 -0.20 9.31
CA VAL A 172 -3.15 0.08 8.50
C VAL A 172 -3.24 1.57 8.19
N SER A 173 -3.56 1.88 6.94
CA SER A 173 -3.95 3.22 6.52
C SER A 173 -5.46 3.27 6.38
N ILE A 174 -6.10 4.26 7.01
CA ILE A 174 -7.56 4.38 7.04
C ILE A 174 -7.98 5.47 6.06
N GLY A 175 -8.82 5.11 5.09
CA GLY A 175 -9.31 6.05 4.10
C GLY A 175 -10.54 5.54 3.35
N LYS A 176 -11.31 6.43 2.76
CA LYS A 176 -12.44 6.07 1.88
C LYS A 176 -11.93 6.07 0.44
N ALA A 177 -11.90 4.92 -0.20
CA ALA A 177 -11.64 4.82 -1.64
C ALA A 177 -12.81 5.44 -2.44
N LYS A 178 -12.47 6.08 -3.57
CA LYS A 178 -13.42 6.65 -4.54
C LYS A 178 -13.29 5.94 -5.87
#